data_f7d0677ccc6299b36484c68fb13e3b7b
#
_entry.id   f7d0677ccc6299b36484c68fb13e3b7b
#
_cell.length_a   1.000
_cell.length_b   1.000
_cell.length_c   1.000
_cell.angle_alpha   90.00
_cell.angle_beta   90.00
_cell.angle_gamma   90.00
#
_symmetry.space_group_name_H-M   'P 1'
#
loop_
_entity.id
_entity.type
_entity.pdbx_description
1 polymer ?
#
loop_
_entity_poly.entity_id
_entity_poly.type
_entity_poly.pdbx_seq_one_letter_code
_entity_poly.pdbx_strand_id
1 'polypeptide(L)'
;MYLYDELVKRADRPVQVGLIGAGKFGSMFLSQVPTTLGLEVKAIADLDPDRAKQSCRTVGWSDAQLKATEFFDSTQSMIDAGGIDVLVEATGNPIAGIAHAKMAIAAKIHIVMVNVEADVLAGGILAKEAREAGIVYSMAYGDQPALTIELVEWARASGFHVVAAGKGTKYLPEYHYAAPDTIWDHYGLTPEQAAQAGMNSQMFNSFLDGTKSALEMAAISNGTGLKAPDDGLAFPPAGMDDLAHILRPRSVGGQLEDSGMVDVVTPI
;
A
#
# COMPACT_ATOMS: atom_id res chain seq x y z
N MET A 1 -0.62 -14.37 -18.35
CA MET A 1 -0.78 -15.24 -17.15
C MET A 1 -2.26 -15.21 -16.78
N TYR A 2 -2.85 -16.36 -16.56
CA TYR A 2 -4.25 -16.49 -16.15
C TYR A 2 -4.28 -16.68 -14.62
N LEU A 3 -4.10 -15.60 -13.87
CA LEU A 3 -3.97 -15.64 -12.41
C LEU A 3 -5.17 -16.30 -11.73
N TYR A 4 -6.38 -16.01 -12.21
CA TYR A 4 -7.60 -16.63 -11.68
C TYR A 4 -7.58 -18.15 -11.82
N ASP A 5 -7.18 -18.68 -12.99
CA ASP A 5 -7.09 -20.12 -13.23
C ASP A 5 -6.07 -20.79 -12.30
N GLU A 6 -4.96 -20.09 -11.99
CA GLU A 6 -3.96 -20.61 -11.04
C GLU A 6 -4.49 -20.63 -9.59
N LEU A 7 -5.32 -19.67 -9.21
CA LEU A 7 -5.99 -19.69 -7.89
C LEU A 7 -7.04 -20.81 -7.84
N VAL A 8 -7.82 -21.03 -8.90
CA VAL A 8 -8.79 -22.14 -8.98
C VAL A 8 -8.10 -23.50 -8.83
N LYS A 9 -6.95 -23.70 -9.49
CA LYS A 9 -6.15 -24.93 -9.35
C LYS A 9 -5.62 -25.16 -7.94
N ARG A 10 -5.57 -24.12 -7.12
CA ARG A 10 -5.13 -24.19 -5.72
C ARG A 10 -6.28 -24.29 -4.72
N ALA A 11 -7.53 -24.45 -5.19
CA ALA A 11 -8.70 -24.51 -4.32
C ALA A 11 -8.58 -25.60 -3.23
N ASP A 12 -8.00 -26.75 -3.58
CA ASP A 12 -7.76 -27.87 -2.63
C ASP A 12 -6.49 -27.69 -1.77
N ARG A 13 -5.64 -26.73 -2.11
CA ARG A 13 -4.40 -26.41 -1.41
C ARG A 13 -4.15 -24.90 -1.43
N PRO A 14 -4.97 -24.12 -0.72
CA PRO A 14 -4.90 -22.69 -0.73
C PRO A 14 -3.58 -22.16 -0.15
N VAL A 15 -3.17 -20.98 -0.62
CA VAL A 15 -2.05 -20.23 -0.05
C VAL A 15 -2.44 -19.82 1.37
N GLN A 16 -1.62 -20.18 2.35
CA GLN A 16 -1.84 -19.91 3.76
C GLN A 16 -1.31 -18.52 4.11
N VAL A 17 -2.19 -17.60 4.45
CA VAL A 17 -1.86 -16.21 4.75
C VAL A 17 -1.85 -15.95 6.25
N GLY A 18 -0.80 -15.30 6.74
CA GLY A 18 -0.76 -14.62 8.03
C GLY A 18 -1.01 -13.12 7.86
N LEU A 19 -2.04 -12.58 8.48
CA LEU A 19 -2.32 -11.14 8.47
C LEU A 19 -1.75 -10.49 9.73
N ILE A 20 -1.00 -9.40 9.56
CA ILE A 20 -0.49 -8.57 10.66
C ILE A 20 -1.23 -7.23 10.65
N GLY A 21 -2.09 -7.01 11.64
CA GLY A 21 -2.93 -5.83 11.76
C GLY A 21 -4.32 -6.00 11.13
N ALA A 22 -5.34 -6.15 11.95
CA ALA A 22 -6.76 -6.23 11.57
C ALA A 22 -7.46 -4.86 11.67
N GLY A 23 -6.75 -3.77 11.35
CA GLY A 23 -7.26 -2.41 11.27
C GLY A 23 -8.16 -2.18 10.05
N LYS A 24 -8.28 -0.92 9.59
CA LYS A 24 -9.18 -0.56 8.47
C LYS A 24 -8.85 -1.33 7.19
N PHE A 25 -7.57 -1.34 6.78
CA PHE A 25 -7.17 -2.10 5.59
C PHE A 25 -7.31 -3.61 5.81
N GLY A 26 -6.83 -4.12 6.96
CA GLY A 26 -6.93 -5.55 7.27
C GLY A 26 -8.38 -6.04 7.22
N SER A 27 -9.34 -5.28 7.75
CA SER A 27 -10.77 -5.65 7.69
C SER A 27 -11.32 -5.64 6.26
N MET A 28 -10.85 -4.74 5.39
CA MET A 28 -11.23 -4.74 3.96
C MET A 28 -10.69 -5.99 3.25
N PHE A 29 -9.43 -6.36 3.49
CA PHE A 29 -8.86 -7.60 2.99
C PHE A 29 -9.64 -8.82 3.50
N LEU A 30 -9.92 -8.89 4.81
CA LEU A 30 -10.67 -9.98 5.42
C LEU A 30 -12.10 -10.10 4.86
N SER A 31 -12.73 -9.02 4.40
CA SER A 31 -14.05 -9.07 3.78
C SER A 31 -14.06 -9.81 2.43
N GLN A 32 -12.94 -9.85 1.73
CA GLN A 32 -12.79 -10.49 0.42
C GLN A 32 -12.34 -11.96 0.52
N VAL A 33 -11.66 -12.32 1.59
CA VAL A 33 -11.12 -13.69 1.79
C VAL A 33 -12.15 -14.79 1.56
N PRO A 34 -13.39 -14.72 2.09
CA PRO A 34 -14.37 -15.78 1.94
C PRO A 34 -14.77 -16.10 0.48
N THR A 35 -14.55 -15.15 -0.42
CA THR A 35 -14.91 -15.26 -1.84
C THR A 35 -13.67 -15.40 -2.76
N THR A 36 -12.47 -15.43 -2.18
CA THR A 36 -11.21 -15.56 -2.93
C THR A 36 -10.75 -17.02 -2.94
N LEU A 37 -10.88 -17.68 -4.09
CA LEU A 37 -10.41 -19.05 -4.23
C LEU A 37 -8.89 -19.15 -4.14
N GLY A 38 -8.39 -20.28 -3.64
CA GLY A 38 -6.95 -20.57 -3.57
C GLY A 38 -6.18 -19.75 -2.53
N LEU A 39 -6.87 -19.04 -1.63
CA LEU A 39 -6.31 -18.27 -0.53
C LEU A 39 -7.08 -18.51 0.76
N GLU A 40 -6.37 -18.69 1.88
CA GLU A 40 -6.95 -18.88 3.20
C GLU A 40 -6.15 -18.08 4.24
N VAL A 41 -6.83 -17.41 5.16
CA VAL A 41 -6.18 -16.76 6.30
C VAL A 41 -5.99 -17.78 7.42
N LYS A 42 -4.79 -18.29 7.56
CA LYS A 42 -4.39 -19.25 8.57
C LYS A 42 -4.31 -18.63 9.97
N ALA A 43 -3.78 -17.38 10.01
CA ALA A 43 -3.52 -16.72 11.29
C ALA A 43 -3.62 -15.19 11.16
N ILE A 44 -3.98 -14.54 12.26
CA ILE A 44 -4.03 -13.08 12.40
C ILE A 44 -3.27 -12.68 13.65
N ALA A 45 -2.29 -11.77 13.51
CA ALA A 45 -1.63 -11.12 14.62
C ALA A 45 -2.10 -9.66 14.74
N ASP A 46 -2.56 -9.27 15.90
CA ASP A 46 -2.98 -7.90 16.24
C ASP A 46 -2.67 -7.63 17.70
N LEU A 47 -2.38 -6.40 18.07
CA LEU A 47 -2.16 -5.99 19.48
C LEU A 47 -3.38 -6.32 20.39
N ASP A 48 -4.56 -6.43 19.77
CA ASP A 48 -5.80 -6.85 20.42
C ASP A 48 -6.46 -7.96 19.60
N PRO A 49 -6.17 -9.24 19.89
CA PRO A 49 -6.73 -10.40 19.18
C PRO A 49 -8.27 -10.48 19.25
N ASP A 50 -8.89 -9.99 20.30
CA ASP A 50 -10.35 -10.02 20.42
C ASP A 50 -10.99 -8.97 19.52
N ARG A 51 -10.37 -7.79 19.39
CA ARG A 51 -10.74 -6.79 18.39
C ARG A 51 -10.58 -7.35 16.98
N ALA A 52 -9.50 -8.08 16.69
CA ALA A 52 -9.30 -8.73 15.40
C ALA A 52 -10.42 -9.74 15.08
N LYS A 53 -10.80 -10.59 16.04
CA LYS A 53 -11.97 -11.49 15.90
C LYS A 53 -13.27 -10.74 15.63
N GLN A 54 -13.46 -9.61 16.32
CA GLN A 54 -14.64 -8.78 16.12
C GLN A 54 -14.64 -8.14 14.71
N SER A 55 -13.49 -7.71 14.21
CA SER A 55 -13.34 -7.21 12.84
C SER A 55 -13.74 -8.27 11.81
N CYS A 56 -13.31 -9.53 11.99
CA CYS A 56 -13.73 -10.65 11.14
C CYS A 56 -15.25 -10.84 11.16
N ARG A 57 -15.90 -10.82 12.34
CA ARG A 57 -17.37 -10.92 12.45
C ARG A 57 -18.08 -9.78 11.73
N THR A 58 -17.58 -8.56 11.89
CA THR A 58 -18.16 -7.34 11.28
C THR A 58 -18.14 -7.42 9.75
N VAL A 59 -17.15 -8.08 9.17
CA VAL A 59 -17.06 -8.29 7.71
C VAL A 59 -17.68 -9.60 7.23
N GLY A 60 -18.44 -10.28 8.07
CA GLY A 60 -19.31 -11.41 7.67
C GLY A 60 -18.67 -12.80 7.78
N TRP A 61 -17.57 -12.96 8.51
CA TRP A 61 -16.98 -14.28 8.72
C TRP A 61 -17.90 -15.18 9.57
N SER A 62 -18.04 -16.41 9.13
CA SER A 62 -18.75 -17.47 9.86
C SER A 62 -17.98 -17.94 11.09
N ASP A 63 -18.69 -18.56 12.04
CA ASP A 63 -18.05 -19.20 13.20
C ASP A 63 -17.08 -20.32 12.80
N ALA A 64 -17.31 -20.98 11.67
CA ALA A 64 -16.40 -22.00 11.15
C ALA A 64 -15.07 -21.38 10.71
N GLN A 65 -15.09 -20.25 9.99
CA GLN A 65 -13.89 -19.53 9.60
C GLN A 65 -13.11 -19.00 10.82
N LEU A 66 -13.82 -18.40 11.79
CA LEU A 66 -13.21 -17.94 13.03
C LEU A 66 -12.55 -19.06 13.84
N LYS A 67 -13.11 -20.25 13.83
CA LYS A 67 -12.53 -21.44 14.51
C LYS A 67 -11.33 -22.02 13.76
N ALA A 68 -11.30 -21.88 12.45
CA ALA A 68 -10.20 -22.36 11.61
C ALA A 68 -8.98 -21.42 11.63
N THR A 69 -9.16 -20.16 12.02
CA THR A 69 -8.11 -19.13 12.06
C THR A 69 -7.54 -18.98 13.46
N GLU A 70 -6.23 -18.95 13.57
CA GLU A 70 -5.52 -18.70 14.83
C GLU A 70 -5.33 -17.21 15.06
N PHE A 71 -5.42 -16.74 16.31
CA PHE A 71 -5.29 -15.35 16.67
C PHE A 71 -4.16 -15.15 17.69
N PHE A 72 -3.24 -14.24 17.39
CA PHE A 72 -2.04 -13.98 18.18
C PHE A 72 -1.96 -12.51 18.58
N ASP A 73 -1.32 -12.22 19.70
CA ASP A 73 -1.01 -10.88 20.18
C ASP A 73 0.34 -10.35 19.64
N SER A 74 1.11 -11.21 18.99
CA SER A 74 2.39 -10.86 18.39
C SER A 74 2.67 -11.62 17.09
N THR A 75 3.39 -10.94 16.19
CA THR A 75 3.86 -11.53 14.94
C THR A 75 4.82 -12.68 15.16
N GLN A 76 5.67 -12.61 16.20
CA GLN A 76 6.62 -13.67 16.49
C GLN A 76 5.89 -14.98 16.87
N SER A 77 4.91 -14.90 17.76
CA SER A 77 4.11 -16.08 18.15
C SER A 77 3.37 -16.70 16.97
N MET A 78 2.86 -15.86 16.06
CA MET A 78 2.21 -16.31 14.84
C MET A 78 3.19 -17.05 13.91
N ILE A 79 4.39 -16.52 13.72
CA ILE A 79 5.45 -17.16 12.91
C ILE A 79 5.89 -18.48 13.54
N ASP A 80 6.08 -18.52 14.85
CA ASP A 80 6.53 -19.71 15.59
C ASP A 80 5.49 -20.84 15.53
N ALA A 81 4.20 -20.53 15.42
CA ALA A 81 3.15 -21.51 15.20
C ALA A 81 3.23 -22.19 13.82
N GLY A 82 3.82 -21.55 12.84
CA GLY A 82 4.09 -22.09 11.51
C GLY A 82 2.89 -22.23 10.59
N GLY A 83 3.13 -22.84 9.42
CA GLY A 83 2.07 -23.11 8.45
C GLY A 83 1.60 -21.91 7.64
N ILE A 84 2.42 -20.87 7.53
CA ILE A 84 2.15 -19.63 6.78
C ILE A 84 3.07 -19.58 5.55
N ASP A 85 2.48 -19.38 4.38
CA ASP A 85 3.21 -19.20 3.13
C ASP A 85 3.54 -17.72 2.88
N VAL A 86 2.62 -16.83 3.21
CA VAL A 86 2.71 -15.38 2.94
C VAL A 86 2.22 -14.57 4.13
N LEU A 87 3.01 -13.60 4.56
CA LEU A 87 2.60 -12.58 5.51
C LEU A 87 2.07 -11.34 4.78
N VAL A 88 0.96 -10.79 5.25
CA VAL A 88 0.43 -9.48 4.82
C VAL A 88 0.61 -8.51 5.98
N GLU A 89 1.49 -7.54 5.81
CA GLU A 89 1.76 -6.50 6.81
C GLU A 89 0.87 -5.26 6.57
N ALA A 90 -0.04 -5.00 7.48
CA ALA A 90 -1.07 -3.96 7.36
C ALA A 90 -1.22 -3.09 8.63
N THR A 91 -0.17 -2.93 9.42
CA THR A 91 -0.24 -2.16 10.68
C THR A 91 -0.26 -0.66 10.49
N GLY A 92 0.32 -0.14 9.38
CA GLY A 92 0.50 1.30 9.14
C GLY A 92 1.53 1.97 10.08
N ASN A 93 2.27 1.19 10.87
CA ASN A 93 3.37 1.69 11.68
C ASN A 93 4.70 1.34 10.99
N PRO A 94 5.50 2.31 10.55
CA PRO A 94 6.70 2.05 9.76
C PRO A 94 7.75 1.23 10.51
N ILE A 95 7.95 1.48 11.79
CA ILE A 95 8.96 0.76 12.59
C ILE A 95 8.53 -0.69 12.82
N ALA A 96 7.25 -0.92 13.14
CA ALA A 96 6.70 -2.26 13.26
C ALA A 96 6.77 -3.01 11.93
N GLY A 97 6.37 -2.37 10.81
CA GLY A 97 6.42 -2.96 9.48
C GLY A 97 7.81 -3.42 9.07
N ILE A 98 8.85 -2.62 9.33
CA ILE A 98 10.25 -2.99 9.09
C ILE A 98 10.64 -4.21 9.96
N ALA A 99 10.27 -4.21 11.24
CA ALA A 99 10.56 -5.33 12.13
C ALA A 99 9.86 -6.62 11.67
N HIS A 100 8.58 -6.55 11.28
CA HIS A 100 7.82 -7.67 10.76
C HIS A 100 8.41 -8.23 9.45
N ALA A 101 8.85 -7.34 8.55
CA ALA A 101 9.52 -7.76 7.33
C ALA A 101 10.82 -8.52 7.63
N LYS A 102 11.63 -8.06 8.58
CA LYS A 102 12.84 -8.79 9.01
C LYS A 102 12.53 -10.15 9.64
N MET A 103 11.45 -10.26 10.42
CA MET A 103 10.99 -11.55 10.94
C MET A 103 10.58 -12.51 9.81
N ALA A 104 9.82 -12.01 8.81
CA ALA A 104 9.44 -12.79 7.64
C ALA A 104 10.65 -13.30 6.85
N ILE A 105 11.63 -12.42 6.61
CA ILE A 105 12.89 -12.76 5.92
C ILE A 105 13.66 -13.85 6.68
N ALA A 106 13.80 -13.70 7.99
CA ALA A 106 14.48 -14.67 8.84
C ALA A 106 13.78 -16.04 8.86
N ALA A 107 12.45 -16.03 8.85
CA ALA A 107 11.61 -17.24 8.80
C ALA A 107 11.44 -17.82 7.38
N LYS A 108 11.97 -17.16 6.34
CA LYS A 108 11.80 -17.50 4.92
C LYS A 108 10.33 -17.57 4.49
N ILE A 109 9.49 -16.66 4.98
CA ILE A 109 8.09 -16.51 4.61
C ILE A 109 7.99 -15.33 3.63
N HIS A 110 7.24 -15.49 2.54
CA HIS A 110 6.96 -14.39 1.62
C HIS A 110 6.22 -13.25 2.33
N ILE A 111 6.42 -12.00 1.90
CA ILE A 111 5.74 -10.86 2.52
C ILE A 111 5.17 -9.90 1.49
N VAL A 112 3.93 -9.46 1.74
CA VAL A 112 3.25 -8.36 1.07
C VAL A 112 3.16 -7.19 2.04
N MET A 113 3.83 -6.10 1.68
CA MET A 113 3.90 -4.87 2.47
C MET A 113 2.79 -3.91 2.03
N VAL A 114 1.73 -3.82 2.82
CA VAL A 114 0.68 -2.80 2.64
C VAL A 114 1.10 -1.46 3.25
N ASN A 115 2.01 -1.51 4.20
CA ASN A 115 2.54 -0.37 4.94
C ASN A 115 3.55 0.40 4.07
N VAL A 116 3.03 1.33 3.27
CA VAL A 116 3.82 2.13 2.34
C VAL A 116 4.89 2.95 3.08
N GLU A 117 4.60 3.40 4.30
CA GLU A 117 5.53 4.15 5.14
C GLU A 117 6.77 3.33 5.49
N ALA A 118 6.60 2.06 5.80
CA ALA A 118 7.73 1.14 6.05
C ALA A 118 8.53 0.86 4.76
N ASP A 119 7.83 0.69 3.63
CA ASP A 119 8.45 0.48 2.33
C ASP A 119 9.29 1.69 1.89
N VAL A 120 8.77 2.90 2.02
CA VAL A 120 9.49 4.13 1.70
C VAL A 120 10.78 4.27 2.50
N LEU A 121 10.75 3.92 3.80
CA LEU A 121 11.91 4.03 4.69
C LEU A 121 12.96 2.95 4.43
N ALA A 122 12.56 1.72 4.17
CA ALA A 122 13.49 0.58 4.17
C ALA A 122 13.27 -0.43 3.03
N GLY A 123 12.29 -0.22 2.15
CA GLY A 123 11.87 -1.20 1.13
C GLY A 123 13.02 -1.67 0.25
N GLY A 124 13.91 -0.78 -0.20
CA GLY A 124 15.06 -1.16 -1.02
C GLY A 124 16.02 -2.14 -0.33
N ILE A 125 16.27 -1.94 0.98
CA ILE A 125 17.11 -2.85 1.79
C ILE A 125 16.35 -4.16 2.04
N LEU A 126 15.08 -4.09 2.45
CA LEU A 126 14.25 -5.26 2.73
C LEU A 126 14.07 -6.14 1.49
N ALA A 127 13.83 -5.55 0.32
CA ALA A 127 13.73 -6.27 -0.94
C ALA A 127 15.05 -6.98 -1.32
N LYS A 128 16.21 -6.37 -1.04
CA LYS A 128 17.51 -6.99 -1.23
C LYS A 128 17.69 -8.19 -0.29
N GLU A 129 17.47 -8.00 1.01
CA GLU A 129 17.58 -9.07 2.01
C GLU A 129 16.60 -10.23 1.70
N ALA A 130 15.38 -9.94 1.29
CA ALA A 130 14.39 -10.94 0.90
C ALA A 130 14.85 -11.77 -0.32
N ARG A 131 15.42 -11.10 -1.34
CA ARG A 131 15.97 -11.78 -2.51
C ARG A 131 17.13 -12.70 -2.13
N GLU A 132 18.01 -12.26 -1.25
CA GLU A 132 19.14 -13.06 -0.72
C GLU A 132 18.63 -14.25 0.09
N ALA A 133 17.52 -14.12 0.80
CA ALA A 133 16.85 -15.19 1.54
C ALA A 133 16.02 -16.12 0.65
N GLY A 134 15.81 -15.79 -0.63
CA GLY A 134 15.02 -16.57 -1.59
C GLY A 134 13.51 -16.43 -1.40
N ILE A 135 13.04 -15.33 -0.85
CA ILE A 135 11.61 -15.02 -0.67
C ILE A 135 11.17 -13.83 -1.51
N VAL A 136 9.88 -13.69 -1.71
CA VAL A 136 9.24 -12.53 -2.32
C VAL A 136 8.98 -11.47 -1.26
N TYR A 137 9.47 -10.25 -1.49
CA TYR A 137 9.02 -9.02 -0.85
C TYR A 137 8.28 -8.20 -1.91
N SER A 138 7.04 -7.85 -1.67
CA SER A 138 6.22 -7.10 -2.62
C SER A 138 5.41 -6.03 -1.89
N MET A 139 5.21 -4.89 -2.53
CA MET A 139 4.12 -3.99 -2.17
C MET A 139 2.78 -4.67 -2.46
N ALA A 140 1.71 -4.18 -1.81
CA ALA A 140 0.36 -4.67 -2.08
C ALA A 140 -0.04 -4.35 -3.53
N TYR A 141 -0.27 -5.40 -4.34
CA TYR A 141 -0.74 -5.22 -5.71
C TYR A 141 -2.16 -4.65 -5.72
N GLY A 142 -2.36 -3.60 -6.52
CA GLY A 142 -3.59 -2.82 -6.56
C GLY A 142 -3.46 -1.44 -5.89
N ASP A 143 -2.45 -1.23 -5.05
CA ASP A 143 -2.09 0.11 -4.58
C ASP A 143 -1.36 0.91 -5.66
N GLN A 144 -1.50 2.23 -5.62
CA GLN A 144 -1.01 3.13 -6.67
C GLN A 144 0.51 2.99 -6.94
N PRO A 145 1.39 2.92 -5.93
CA PRO A 145 2.81 2.72 -6.20
C PRO A 145 3.10 1.41 -6.94
N ALA A 146 2.52 0.30 -6.51
CA ALA A 146 2.74 -1.01 -7.14
C ALA A 146 2.31 -1.01 -8.62
N LEU A 147 1.11 -0.47 -8.92
CA LEU A 147 0.60 -0.38 -10.29
C LEU A 147 1.43 0.57 -11.16
N THR A 148 1.90 1.68 -10.61
CA THR A 148 2.75 2.63 -11.34
C THR A 148 4.12 2.03 -11.64
N ILE A 149 4.72 1.33 -10.68
CA ILE A 149 5.99 0.61 -10.88
C ILE A 149 5.85 -0.43 -11.99
N GLU A 150 4.76 -1.20 -12.00
CA GLU A 150 4.49 -2.19 -13.06
C GLU A 150 4.39 -1.54 -14.44
N LEU A 151 3.69 -0.40 -14.56
CA LEU A 151 3.59 0.34 -15.81
C LEU A 151 4.94 0.89 -16.29
N VAL A 152 5.78 1.38 -15.37
CA VAL A 152 7.14 1.84 -15.67
C VAL A 152 7.99 0.68 -16.19
N GLU A 153 7.94 -0.47 -15.53
CA GLU A 153 8.70 -1.65 -15.93
C GLU A 153 8.20 -2.21 -17.27
N TRP A 154 6.87 -2.23 -17.50
CA TRP A 154 6.30 -2.61 -18.78
C TRP A 154 6.78 -1.69 -19.91
N ALA A 155 6.76 -0.37 -19.71
CA ALA A 155 7.21 0.59 -20.69
C ALA A 155 8.70 0.39 -21.04
N ARG A 156 9.56 0.23 -20.02
CA ARG A 156 11.00 -0.02 -20.18
C ARG A 156 11.27 -1.34 -20.89
N ALA A 157 10.58 -2.42 -20.50
CA ALA A 157 10.71 -3.73 -21.11
C ALA A 157 10.25 -3.73 -22.59
N SER A 158 9.34 -2.81 -22.95
CA SER A 158 8.89 -2.58 -24.31
C SER A 158 9.77 -1.59 -25.10
N GLY A 159 10.89 -1.13 -24.53
CA GLY A 159 11.85 -0.24 -25.18
C GLY A 159 11.51 1.25 -25.11
N PHE A 160 10.53 1.65 -24.29
CA PHE A 160 10.19 3.06 -24.11
C PHE A 160 11.04 3.71 -23.02
N HIS A 161 11.42 4.96 -23.28
CA HIS A 161 11.99 5.83 -22.26
C HIS A 161 10.86 6.46 -21.43
N VAL A 162 10.91 6.31 -20.13
CA VAL A 162 9.92 6.88 -19.21
C VAL A 162 10.38 8.27 -18.79
N VAL A 163 9.68 9.29 -19.25
CA VAL A 163 9.98 10.72 -18.96
C VAL A 163 9.44 11.11 -17.59
N ALA A 164 8.21 10.65 -17.27
CA ALA A 164 7.56 10.91 -16.01
C ALA A 164 6.70 9.71 -15.60
N ALA A 165 6.53 9.51 -14.30
CA ALA A 165 5.55 8.59 -13.73
C ALA A 165 4.95 9.19 -12.46
N GLY A 166 3.68 8.86 -12.17
CA GLY A 166 3.00 9.36 -10.99
C GLY A 166 1.50 9.16 -11.05
N LYS A 167 0.78 10.08 -10.43
CA LYS A 167 -0.69 10.01 -10.35
C LYS A 167 -1.34 11.39 -10.51
N GLY A 168 -2.66 11.38 -10.66
CA GLY A 168 -3.49 12.56 -10.48
C GLY A 168 -4.17 12.56 -9.11
N THR A 169 -4.15 13.69 -8.40
CA THR A 169 -4.96 13.91 -7.21
C THR A 169 -5.33 15.38 -7.11
N LYS A 170 -6.55 15.66 -6.62
CA LYS A 170 -6.95 17.05 -6.38
C LYS A 170 -6.08 17.63 -5.26
N TYR A 171 -5.38 18.71 -5.58
CA TYR A 171 -4.60 19.46 -4.61
C TYR A 171 -4.81 20.96 -4.85
N LEU A 172 -5.06 21.70 -3.77
CA LEU A 172 -5.12 23.15 -3.77
C LEU A 172 -4.05 23.68 -2.81
N PRO A 173 -3.40 24.81 -3.11
CA PRO A 173 -2.32 25.34 -2.28
C PRO A 173 -2.68 25.53 -0.79
N GLU A 174 -3.94 25.88 -0.50
CA GLU A 174 -4.45 26.00 0.87
C GLU A 174 -4.50 24.66 1.62
N TYR A 175 -4.57 23.54 0.93
CA TYR A 175 -4.59 22.20 1.56
C TYR A 175 -3.26 21.85 2.23
N HIS A 176 -2.17 22.47 1.77
CA HIS A 176 -0.84 22.26 2.36
C HIS A 176 -0.79 22.56 3.85
N TYR A 177 -1.63 23.47 4.30
CA TYR A 177 -1.71 23.91 5.71
C TYR A 177 -2.87 23.25 6.47
N ALA A 178 -3.57 22.27 5.88
CA ALA A 178 -4.61 21.53 6.56
C ALA A 178 -4.03 20.73 7.73
N ALA A 179 -4.82 20.60 8.79
CA ALA A 179 -4.45 19.87 9.99
C ALA A 179 -5.58 18.91 10.39
N PRO A 180 -5.27 17.82 11.13
CA PRO A 180 -6.26 16.80 11.48
C PRO A 180 -7.47 17.33 12.28
N ASP A 181 -7.35 18.43 12.97
CA ASP A 181 -8.42 19.06 13.73
C ASP A 181 -9.32 19.98 12.87
N THR A 182 -8.84 20.44 11.70
CA THR A 182 -9.58 21.31 10.78
C THR A 182 -9.96 20.63 9.48
N ILE A 183 -9.56 19.39 9.28
CA ILE A 183 -9.68 18.68 7.99
C ILE A 183 -11.13 18.55 7.52
N TRP A 184 -12.08 18.42 8.43
CA TRP A 184 -13.47 18.17 8.09
C TRP A 184 -14.14 19.34 7.39
N ASP A 185 -13.66 20.56 7.61
CA ASP A 185 -14.13 21.77 6.93
C ASP A 185 -13.90 21.65 5.40
N HIS A 186 -12.77 21.07 4.98
CA HIS A 186 -12.44 20.83 3.57
C HIS A 186 -13.28 19.73 2.93
N TYR A 187 -13.84 18.81 3.73
CA TYR A 187 -14.75 17.76 3.28
C TYR A 187 -16.23 18.12 3.42
N GLY A 188 -16.55 19.27 4.01
CA GLY A 188 -17.94 19.69 4.29
C GLY A 188 -18.63 18.76 5.30
N LEU A 189 -17.89 18.22 6.25
CA LEU A 189 -18.37 17.31 7.29
C LEU A 189 -18.23 17.96 8.67
N THR A 190 -19.08 17.55 9.62
CA THR A 190 -18.82 17.82 11.03
C THR A 190 -17.95 16.73 11.64
N PRO A 191 -17.21 17.02 12.75
CA PRO A 191 -16.44 15.98 13.46
C PRO A 191 -17.30 14.80 13.90
N GLU A 192 -18.57 15.03 14.29
CA GLU A 192 -19.49 13.99 14.70
C GLU A 192 -19.89 13.09 13.53
N GLN A 193 -20.16 13.64 12.34
CA GLN A 193 -20.45 12.88 11.14
C GLN A 193 -19.26 12.02 10.75
N ALA A 194 -18.05 12.57 10.78
CA ALA A 194 -16.82 11.84 10.49
C ALA A 194 -16.58 10.68 11.50
N ALA A 195 -16.80 10.95 12.80
CA ALA A 195 -16.66 9.93 13.84
C ALA A 195 -17.69 8.80 13.67
N GLN A 196 -18.96 9.11 13.37
CA GLN A 196 -20.00 8.12 13.09
C GLN A 196 -19.67 7.23 11.87
N ALA A 197 -19.02 7.81 10.86
CA ALA A 197 -18.54 7.08 9.68
C ALA A 197 -17.22 6.32 9.93
N GLY A 198 -16.65 6.37 11.13
CA GLY A 198 -15.39 5.72 11.48
C GLY A 198 -14.18 6.29 10.71
N MET A 199 -14.24 7.57 10.32
CA MET A 199 -13.19 8.24 9.57
C MET A 199 -12.06 8.69 10.51
N ASN A 200 -10.81 8.51 10.08
CA ASN A 200 -9.63 8.93 10.81
C ASN A 200 -9.12 10.26 10.26
N SER A 201 -9.18 11.33 11.08
CA SER A 201 -8.80 12.67 10.66
C SER A 201 -7.35 12.79 10.18
N GLN A 202 -6.42 12.10 10.82
CA GLN A 202 -5.00 12.11 10.41
C GLN A 202 -4.80 11.47 9.04
N MET A 203 -5.49 10.36 8.76
CA MET A 203 -5.46 9.70 7.46
C MET A 203 -6.09 10.59 6.37
N PHE A 204 -7.26 11.17 6.64
CA PHE A 204 -7.93 12.06 5.68
C PHE A 204 -7.14 13.34 5.42
N ASN A 205 -6.46 13.88 6.45
CA ASN A 205 -5.57 15.02 6.29
C ASN A 205 -4.42 14.70 5.33
N SER A 206 -3.79 13.53 5.47
CA SER A 206 -2.68 13.14 4.61
C SER A 206 -3.05 13.00 3.12
N PHE A 207 -4.33 12.83 2.81
CA PHE A 207 -4.81 12.82 1.43
C PHE A 207 -4.89 14.22 0.82
N LEU A 208 -5.11 15.24 1.65
CA LEU A 208 -5.24 16.62 1.20
C LEU A 208 -3.91 17.39 1.23
N ASP A 209 -3.15 17.27 2.32
CA ASP A 209 -1.95 18.10 2.56
C ASP A 209 -0.73 17.73 1.69
N GLY A 210 -0.87 16.70 0.86
CA GLY A 210 0.20 16.21 -0.02
C GLY A 210 1.06 15.10 0.60
N THR A 211 0.95 14.82 1.90
CA THR A 211 1.77 13.79 2.59
C THR A 211 1.62 12.42 1.96
N LYS A 212 0.38 11.96 1.71
CA LYS A 212 0.14 10.64 1.08
C LYS A 212 0.72 10.60 -0.34
N SER A 213 0.57 11.69 -1.10
CA SER A 213 1.14 11.79 -2.44
C SER A 213 2.66 11.74 -2.42
N ALA A 214 3.30 12.41 -1.47
CA ALA A 214 4.75 12.38 -1.31
C ALA A 214 5.27 10.97 -0.96
N LEU A 215 4.59 10.26 -0.05
CA LEU A 215 4.93 8.87 0.30
C LEU A 215 4.81 7.94 -0.92
N GLU A 216 3.73 8.05 -1.68
CA GLU A 216 3.53 7.21 -2.87
C GLU A 216 4.57 7.50 -3.96
N MET A 217 4.91 8.77 -4.20
CA MET A 217 5.96 9.13 -5.15
C MET A 217 7.34 8.67 -4.68
N ALA A 218 7.63 8.73 -3.39
CA ALA A 218 8.86 8.18 -2.84
C ALA A 218 8.94 6.66 -3.02
N ALA A 219 7.84 5.93 -2.83
CA ALA A 219 7.78 4.50 -3.10
C ALA A 219 8.04 4.18 -4.58
N ILE A 220 7.43 4.93 -5.50
CA ILE A 220 7.66 4.78 -6.95
C ILE A 220 9.12 5.09 -7.30
N SER A 221 9.67 6.17 -6.74
CA SER A 221 11.09 6.54 -6.92
C SER A 221 12.03 5.40 -6.46
N ASN A 222 11.79 4.85 -5.26
CA ASN A 222 12.56 3.74 -4.72
C ASN A 222 12.46 2.48 -5.59
N GLY A 223 11.28 2.17 -6.11
CA GLY A 223 11.03 0.97 -6.91
C GLY A 223 11.51 1.07 -8.36
N THR A 224 11.59 2.28 -8.92
CA THR A 224 11.90 2.49 -10.34
C THR A 224 13.24 3.18 -10.61
N GLY A 225 13.80 3.86 -9.61
CA GLY A 225 14.96 4.74 -9.79
C GLY A 225 14.64 6.06 -10.52
N LEU A 226 13.37 6.38 -10.74
CA LEU A 226 12.98 7.72 -11.20
C LEU A 226 13.26 8.74 -10.09
N LYS A 227 13.69 9.95 -10.47
CA LYS A 227 14.07 10.99 -9.51
C LYS A 227 12.84 11.67 -8.91
N ALA A 228 12.88 11.98 -7.62
CA ALA A 228 11.96 12.93 -7.02
C ALA A 228 12.41 14.36 -7.33
N PRO A 229 11.49 15.35 -7.47
CA PRO A 229 11.87 16.75 -7.67
C PRO A 229 12.55 17.32 -6.40
N ASP A 230 13.61 18.12 -6.62
CA ASP A 230 14.41 18.71 -5.52
C ASP A 230 13.58 19.70 -4.68
N ASP A 231 12.69 20.45 -5.33
CA ASP A 231 11.80 21.43 -4.68
C ASP A 231 10.48 20.81 -4.15
N GLY A 232 10.32 19.48 -4.23
CA GLY A 232 9.08 18.77 -3.90
C GLY A 232 8.09 18.71 -5.06
N LEU A 233 6.96 18.02 -4.82
CA LEU A 233 5.94 17.78 -5.84
C LEU A 233 5.23 19.07 -6.24
N ALA A 234 5.10 19.31 -7.55
CA ALA A 234 4.59 20.56 -8.08
C ALA A 234 3.06 20.60 -8.21
N PHE A 235 2.39 19.47 -8.31
CA PHE A 235 0.93 19.37 -8.52
C PHE A 235 0.37 20.24 -9.63
N PRO A 236 1.01 20.32 -10.82
CA PRO A 236 0.51 21.16 -11.88
C PRO A 236 -0.91 20.77 -12.29
N PRO A 237 -1.80 21.74 -12.57
CA PRO A 237 -3.11 21.45 -13.15
C PRO A 237 -2.93 20.86 -14.55
N ALA A 238 -3.59 19.71 -14.83
CA ALA A 238 -3.48 19.05 -16.12
C ALA A 238 -4.72 18.22 -16.43
N GLY A 239 -5.23 18.36 -17.64
CA GLY A 239 -6.12 17.39 -18.27
C GLY A 239 -5.32 16.24 -18.87
N MET A 240 -6.00 15.16 -19.28
CA MET A 240 -5.35 13.98 -19.88
C MET A 240 -4.53 14.34 -21.14
N ASP A 241 -5.04 15.24 -21.96
CA ASP A 241 -4.39 15.65 -23.22
C ASP A 241 -3.19 16.58 -22.98
N ASP A 242 -3.09 17.17 -21.79
CA ASP A 242 -2.00 18.09 -21.42
C ASP A 242 -0.77 17.38 -20.86
N LEU A 243 -0.92 16.14 -20.39
CA LEU A 243 0.14 15.44 -19.65
C LEU A 243 1.47 15.40 -20.41
N ALA A 244 1.44 15.09 -21.71
CA ALA A 244 2.65 15.01 -22.53
C ALA A 244 3.33 16.38 -22.74
N HIS A 245 2.62 17.48 -22.54
CA HIS A 245 3.15 18.83 -22.64
C HIS A 245 3.65 19.36 -21.31
N ILE A 246 2.94 19.07 -20.23
CA ILE A 246 3.26 19.55 -18.87
C ILE A 246 4.38 18.71 -18.26
N LEU A 247 4.27 17.37 -18.32
CA LEU A 247 5.23 16.44 -17.71
C LEU A 247 6.39 16.11 -18.65
N ARG A 248 7.08 17.15 -19.14
CA ARG A 248 8.36 17.08 -19.86
C ARG A 248 9.35 18.05 -19.24
N PRO A 249 10.66 17.92 -19.51
CA PRO A 249 11.67 18.82 -18.96
C PRO A 249 11.44 20.29 -19.28
N ARG A 250 11.79 21.19 -18.36
CA ARG A 250 11.74 22.66 -18.57
C ARG A 250 12.55 23.10 -19.79
N SER A 251 13.64 22.40 -20.08
CA SER A 251 14.49 22.67 -21.26
C SER A 251 13.77 22.52 -22.61
N VAL A 252 12.66 21.77 -22.64
CA VAL A 252 11.81 21.60 -23.83
C VAL A 252 10.39 22.12 -23.62
N GLY A 253 10.22 23.04 -22.65
CA GLY A 253 8.97 23.78 -22.44
C GLY A 253 7.94 23.08 -21.56
N GLY A 254 8.34 22.12 -20.74
CA GLY A 254 7.51 21.50 -19.71
C GLY A 254 7.77 22.04 -18.31
N GLN A 255 7.39 21.29 -17.28
CA GLN A 255 7.52 21.70 -15.88
C GLN A 255 8.51 20.87 -15.06
N LEU A 256 8.90 19.68 -15.53
CA LEU A 256 9.87 18.85 -14.82
C LEU A 256 11.28 19.45 -14.85
N GLU A 257 12.04 19.22 -13.80
CA GLU A 257 13.44 19.63 -13.74
C GLU A 257 14.29 18.86 -14.78
N ASP A 258 14.03 17.56 -14.92
CA ASP A 258 14.74 16.67 -15.83
C ASP A 258 13.78 15.61 -16.41
N SER A 259 14.28 14.73 -17.25
CA SER A 259 13.60 13.51 -17.68
C SER A 259 13.80 12.38 -16.68
N GLY A 260 12.82 11.48 -16.56
CA GLY A 260 12.91 10.34 -15.64
C GLY A 260 12.57 10.73 -14.19
N MET A 261 11.47 11.46 -13.99
CA MET A 261 11.05 11.95 -12.68
C MET A 261 9.70 11.39 -12.25
N VAL A 262 9.44 11.42 -10.96
CA VAL A 262 8.09 11.25 -10.39
C VAL A 262 7.46 12.62 -10.14
N ASP A 263 6.15 12.76 -10.38
CA ASP A 263 5.38 13.93 -9.97
C ASP A 263 3.89 13.59 -9.86
N VAL A 264 3.12 14.53 -9.34
CA VAL A 264 1.67 14.44 -9.19
C VAL A 264 1.01 15.60 -9.91
N VAL A 265 -0.05 15.33 -10.66
CA VAL A 265 -0.85 16.37 -11.30
C VAL A 265 -2.17 16.60 -10.57
N THR A 266 -2.65 17.83 -10.57
CA THR A 266 -4.03 18.16 -10.16
C THR A 266 -4.94 18.03 -11.37
N PRO A 267 -5.86 17.03 -11.43
CA PRO A 267 -6.77 16.88 -12.56
C PRO A 267 -7.72 18.06 -12.70
N ILE A 268 -7.93 18.53 -13.94
CA ILE A 268 -8.87 19.59 -14.31
C ILE A 268 -9.86 19.11 -15.37
#